data_42a800c213876fc41789662335440c71
#
_entry.id   42a800c213876fc41789662335440c71
#
_cell.length_a   1.000
_cell.length_b   1.000
_cell.length_c   1.000
_cell.angle_alpha   90.00
_cell.angle_beta   90.00
_cell.angle_gamma   90.00
#
_symmetry.space_group_name_H-M   'P 1'
#
loop_
_entity.id
_entity.type
_entity.pdbx_description
1 polymer ?
#
loop_
_entity_poly.entity_id
_entity_poly.type
_entity_poly.pdbx_seq_one_letter_code
_entity_poly.pdbx_strand_id
1 'polypeptide(L)'
;MRARRLLILLMMLLLLPQAQAERLTLYTRPNNVDEATPFQLRPTELSICSVTRAMGGVVVLANDNNYDSLSLYFWQDGMTEMRKLGGGFYWVMSSDTMETAQQSCEYSMSRVPNYRMPDLTHAISNLTSDGETLYALNRINGLIFKISETKDGLQTEDVCTMANLSCLNVSYRDLETDKVYTYPASLTRMYVCGSVLAISVMQENSIKVVLVDLTDGAIREIADESLEAMYEWADGELLLWRLEGSPNEISRSSGTYTLSRYSVATGEETLLSTGVPYKKRSECGAYDPYSGSYYDVRTRQIVRTTDFVQEEPVVTFPAANVNIAVTKDSIVGVNLSSVYVRSKENGDMTVLRIQSSNGASNTALQHFAEENPEVILAQETLAKSAMNAASLAARMSASADAPDILRLGLTPDTPEADGSWPLDVLMDKGWCMDLSVYPEVSDYVSRLNGIYRDAVTRNGKIYALPIYAWSYGYFISRNVMEKLGLQESDIPTNLIDLCAFITKWNDNLTGAYAAYTPLEETESYRERVFDLMVRDWIGYCQAENIPLRFDHPVFREMMAALDA
;
A
#
# COMPACT_ATOMS: atom_id res chain seq x y z
N MET A 1 12.92 -13.12 -28.24
CA MET A 1 13.15 -11.79 -27.62
C MET A 1 12.92 -11.80 -26.10
N ARG A 2 11.83 -12.41 -25.58
CA ARG A 2 11.48 -12.48 -24.14
C ARG A 2 12.50 -13.25 -23.29
N ALA A 3 12.96 -14.41 -23.76
CA ALA A 3 14.00 -15.19 -23.06
C ALA A 3 15.32 -14.42 -22.86
N ARG A 4 15.65 -13.51 -23.79
CA ARG A 4 16.82 -12.62 -23.68
C ARG A 4 16.66 -11.57 -22.58
N ARG A 5 15.43 -11.09 -22.33
CA ARG A 5 15.16 -10.07 -21.29
C ARG A 5 15.23 -10.67 -19.89
N LEU A 6 14.70 -11.89 -19.71
CA LEU A 6 14.78 -12.61 -18.44
C LEU A 6 16.24 -13.07 -18.15
N LEU A 7 16.97 -13.45 -19.18
CA LEU A 7 18.39 -13.78 -19.07
C LEU A 7 19.21 -12.57 -18.59
N ILE A 8 18.91 -11.39 -19.11
CA ILE A 8 19.53 -10.12 -18.67
C ILE A 8 19.19 -9.86 -17.21
N LEU A 9 17.95 -10.11 -16.77
CA LEU A 9 17.52 -9.90 -15.39
C LEU A 9 18.23 -10.84 -14.39
N LEU A 10 18.32 -12.13 -14.72
CA LEU A 10 19.05 -13.09 -13.87
C LEU A 10 20.56 -12.90 -13.93
N MET A 11 21.12 -12.51 -15.08
CA MET A 11 22.52 -12.12 -15.19
C MET A 11 22.81 -10.81 -14.45
N MET A 12 21.89 -9.86 -14.40
CA MET A 12 22.01 -8.65 -13.58
C MET A 12 21.95 -8.98 -12.08
N LEU A 13 21.16 -9.95 -11.66
CA LEU A 13 21.16 -10.47 -10.28
C LEU A 13 22.47 -11.19 -9.89
N LEU A 14 23.23 -11.68 -10.86
CA LEU A 14 24.40 -12.55 -10.64
C LEU A 14 25.75 -11.93 -11.07
N LEU A 15 25.77 -10.86 -11.83
CA LEU A 15 27.00 -10.38 -12.51
C LEU A 15 27.40 -8.92 -12.24
N LEU A 16 26.83 -8.23 -11.25
CA LEU A 16 27.25 -6.87 -10.97
C LEU A 16 28.29 -6.75 -9.86
N PRO A 17 29.56 -6.58 -10.26
CA PRO A 17 30.27 -5.41 -9.81
C PRO A 17 30.51 -4.45 -10.99
N GLN A 18 30.13 -3.20 -10.80
CA GLN A 18 30.59 -2.06 -11.61
C GLN A 18 29.79 -1.69 -12.87
N ALA A 19 28.54 -1.25 -12.69
CA ALA A 19 28.15 0.01 -13.30
C ALA A 19 27.59 0.85 -12.15
N GLN A 20 28.38 1.71 -11.59
CA GLN A 20 27.92 2.85 -10.80
C GLN A 20 27.28 3.83 -11.80
N ALA A 21 26.08 3.51 -12.28
CA ALA A 21 25.13 4.56 -12.58
C ALA A 21 24.99 5.33 -11.26
N GLU A 22 25.07 6.64 -11.29
CA GLU A 22 24.94 7.49 -10.11
C GLU A 22 23.72 7.01 -9.32
N ARG A 23 23.99 6.29 -8.23
CA ARG A 23 22.94 5.69 -7.40
C ARG A 23 22.17 6.85 -6.84
N LEU A 24 20.90 6.89 -7.16
CA LEU A 24 19.99 7.83 -6.49
C LEU A 24 20.07 7.62 -5.00
N THR A 25 20.39 8.69 -4.31
CA THR A 25 20.64 8.64 -2.88
C THR A 25 19.33 8.38 -2.14
N LEU A 26 19.27 7.28 -1.43
CA LEU A 26 18.28 7.08 -0.39
C LEU A 26 18.69 7.97 0.78
N TYR A 27 17.85 8.92 1.13
CA TYR A 27 18.12 9.78 2.28
C TYR A 27 17.57 9.11 3.52
N THR A 28 18.48 8.75 4.45
CA THR A 28 18.13 8.25 5.77
C THR A 28 18.75 9.16 6.84
N ARG A 29 18.01 9.48 7.89
CA ARG A 29 18.53 10.32 8.96
C ARG A 29 19.44 9.52 9.92
N PRO A 30 20.68 9.96 10.21
CA PRO A 30 21.48 9.40 11.29
C PRO A 30 20.99 9.87 12.67
N ASN A 31 21.23 9.06 13.70
CA ASN A 31 21.08 9.49 15.10
C ASN A 31 22.00 10.68 15.38
N ASN A 32 21.51 11.71 16.05
CA ASN A 32 22.24 12.92 16.45
C ASN A 32 22.68 13.80 15.26
N VAL A 33 21.72 14.33 14.52
CA VAL A 33 22.00 15.33 13.49
C VAL A 33 22.23 16.68 14.11
N ASP A 34 23.44 17.22 13.96
CA ASP A 34 23.72 18.63 14.12
C ASP A 34 23.01 19.40 12.97
N GLU A 35 22.45 20.60 13.26
CA GLU A 35 21.69 21.39 12.27
C GLU A 35 22.49 21.75 11.01
N ALA A 36 23.82 21.68 11.09
CA ALA A 36 24.73 21.92 9.96
C ALA A 36 25.01 20.67 9.11
N THR A 37 24.54 19.49 9.50
CA THR A 37 24.87 18.26 8.81
C THR A 37 23.81 17.94 7.74
N PRO A 38 24.23 17.52 6.53
CA PRO A 38 23.30 17.06 5.52
C PRO A 38 22.42 15.92 6.01
N PHE A 39 21.17 15.99 5.66
CA PHE A 39 20.14 15.12 6.18
C PHE A 39 20.17 13.73 5.55
N GLN A 40 20.33 12.70 6.37
CA GLN A 40 20.18 11.30 5.98
C GLN A 40 19.08 10.64 6.82
N LEU A 41 18.02 10.14 6.19
CA LEU A 41 16.91 9.43 6.85
C LEU A 41 17.28 7.97 7.16
N ARG A 42 17.10 7.54 8.40
CA ARG A 42 17.10 6.12 8.77
C ARG A 42 15.68 5.65 9.08
N PRO A 43 15.30 4.42 8.72
CA PRO A 43 13.92 3.91 8.80
C PRO A 43 13.27 3.97 10.20
N THR A 44 14.04 4.16 11.27
CA THR A 44 13.53 4.04 12.64
C THR A 44 13.30 5.36 13.37
N GLU A 45 13.58 6.52 12.77
CA GLU A 45 13.73 7.75 13.55
C GLU A 45 12.90 8.96 13.08
N LEU A 46 12.33 8.93 11.89
CA LEU A 46 11.50 10.00 11.38
C LEU A 46 10.19 9.49 10.83
N SER A 47 9.14 10.24 11.09
CA SER A 47 7.89 10.13 10.34
C SER A 47 7.80 11.31 9.39
N ILE A 48 7.86 11.03 8.08
CA ILE A 48 7.60 12.03 7.06
C ILE A 48 6.09 12.24 6.97
N CYS A 49 5.66 13.48 7.15
CA CYS A 49 4.26 13.84 7.22
C CYS A 49 3.73 14.33 5.87
N SER A 50 4.53 15.05 5.10
CA SER A 50 4.10 15.63 3.83
C SER A 50 5.28 15.92 2.90
N VAL A 51 4.98 16.02 1.61
CA VAL A 51 5.89 16.50 0.56
C VAL A 51 5.12 17.44 -0.35
N THR A 52 5.72 18.55 -0.73
CA THR A 52 5.13 19.51 -1.65
C THR A 52 6.20 20.20 -2.49
N ARG A 53 5.84 20.58 -3.70
CA ARG A 53 6.70 21.41 -4.55
C ARG A 53 6.63 22.86 -4.06
N ALA A 54 7.76 23.45 -3.70
CA ALA A 54 7.84 24.84 -3.24
C ALA A 54 9.25 25.41 -3.44
N MET A 55 9.38 26.71 -3.47
CA MET A 55 10.67 27.44 -3.49
C MET A 55 11.58 27.02 -4.66
N GLY A 56 11.00 26.67 -5.81
CA GLY A 56 11.77 26.15 -6.96
C GLY A 56 12.30 24.70 -6.79
N GLY A 57 11.87 24.00 -5.75
CA GLY A 57 12.26 22.61 -5.44
C GLY A 57 11.16 21.84 -4.75
N VAL A 58 11.54 21.02 -3.78
CA VAL A 58 10.64 20.19 -2.98
C VAL A 58 10.89 20.44 -1.51
N VAL A 59 9.82 20.62 -0.75
CA VAL A 59 9.85 20.71 0.70
C VAL A 59 9.22 19.47 1.31
N VAL A 60 9.94 18.86 2.26
CA VAL A 60 9.50 17.71 3.05
C VAL A 60 9.27 18.16 4.48
N LEU A 61 8.09 17.87 4.99
CA LEU A 61 7.74 18.05 6.39
C LEU A 61 7.93 16.72 7.12
N ALA A 62 8.76 16.71 8.15
CA ALA A 62 9.06 15.50 8.90
C ALA A 62 9.07 15.75 10.41
N ASN A 63 8.63 14.73 11.15
CA ASN A 63 8.65 14.74 12.61
C ASN A 63 10.02 14.29 13.11
N ASP A 64 10.63 15.08 13.99
CA ASP A 64 11.92 14.82 14.60
C ASP A 64 11.77 13.94 15.86
N ASN A 65 12.17 12.65 15.79
CA ASN A 65 12.34 11.77 16.97
C ASN A 65 11.07 11.40 17.76
N ASN A 66 9.96 11.07 17.10
CA ASN A 66 8.70 10.70 17.77
C ASN A 66 8.16 11.74 18.77
N TYR A 67 8.61 12.98 18.68
CA TYR A 67 8.07 14.11 19.43
C TYR A 67 7.22 14.96 18.51
N ASP A 68 6.27 15.68 19.08
CA ASP A 68 5.32 16.52 18.37
C ASP A 68 5.94 17.72 17.62
N SER A 69 7.27 17.69 17.40
CA SER A 69 8.03 18.75 16.77
C SER A 69 8.34 18.41 15.32
N LEU A 70 7.92 19.28 14.41
CA LEU A 70 8.15 19.16 12.99
C LEU A 70 9.30 20.03 12.51
N SER A 71 10.01 19.53 11.51
CA SER A 71 11.04 20.26 10.77
C SER A 71 10.76 20.22 9.27
N LEU A 72 11.19 21.27 8.59
CA LEU A 72 11.12 21.40 7.14
C LEU A 72 12.49 21.14 6.53
N TYR A 73 12.49 20.35 5.48
CA TYR A 73 13.68 20.00 4.70
C TYR A 73 13.44 20.36 3.23
N PHE A 74 14.48 20.84 2.56
CA PHE A 74 14.41 21.30 1.19
C PHE A 74 15.38 20.53 0.29
N TRP A 75 14.93 20.27 -0.91
CA TRP A 75 15.72 19.70 -1.98
C TRP A 75 15.34 20.33 -3.33
N GLN A 76 16.31 20.54 -4.21
CA GLN A 76 16.07 20.97 -5.59
C GLN A 76 16.95 20.21 -6.57
N ASP A 77 16.60 20.24 -7.86
CA ASP A 77 17.37 19.60 -8.92
C ASP A 77 18.84 19.99 -8.86
N GLY A 78 19.72 18.98 -8.90
CA GLY A 78 21.17 19.15 -8.79
C GLY A 78 21.74 19.08 -7.37
N MET A 79 20.92 19.08 -6.32
CA MET A 79 21.41 18.84 -4.96
C MET A 79 21.62 17.34 -4.71
N THR A 80 22.72 17.01 -4.05
CA THR A 80 23.04 15.64 -3.63
C THR A 80 22.42 15.26 -2.29
N GLU A 81 21.97 16.24 -1.52
CA GLU A 81 21.47 16.06 -0.16
C GLU A 81 20.35 17.05 0.13
N MET A 82 19.47 16.69 1.07
CA MET A 82 18.45 17.59 1.57
C MET A 82 19.03 18.55 2.59
N ARG A 83 18.60 19.80 2.55
CA ARG A 83 18.96 20.84 3.52
C ARG A 83 17.82 21.05 4.51
N LYS A 84 18.11 21.04 5.80
CA LYS A 84 17.15 21.46 6.84
C LYS A 84 16.94 22.97 6.75
N LEU A 85 15.69 23.40 6.59
CA LEU A 85 15.30 24.80 6.59
C LEU A 85 15.13 25.35 8.01
N GLY A 86 14.55 24.52 8.89
CA GLY A 86 14.25 24.86 10.27
C GLY A 86 13.20 23.92 10.86
N GLY A 87 12.80 24.17 12.08
CA GLY A 87 11.83 23.34 12.80
C GLY A 87 11.19 24.07 13.98
N GLY A 88 10.52 23.32 14.84
CA GLY A 88 9.84 23.86 16.01
C GLY A 88 8.34 24.06 15.81
N PHE A 89 7.77 23.51 14.73
CA PHE A 89 6.32 23.47 14.52
C PHE A 89 5.70 22.29 15.29
N TYR A 90 4.49 22.49 15.78
CA TYR A 90 3.69 21.42 16.35
C TYR A 90 2.84 20.75 15.28
N TRP A 91 2.77 19.41 15.29
CA TRP A 91 1.87 18.66 14.42
C TRP A 91 0.50 18.51 15.07
N VAL A 92 -0.54 19.02 14.41
CA VAL A 92 -1.91 18.94 14.89
C VAL A 92 -2.60 17.71 14.33
N MET A 93 -3.01 16.81 15.21
CA MET A 93 -3.86 15.68 14.84
C MET A 93 -5.34 16.08 14.74
N SER A 94 -6.15 15.24 14.12
CA SER A 94 -7.58 15.56 13.89
C SER A 94 -8.39 15.77 15.17
N SER A 95 -8.00 15.11 16.26
CA SER A 95 -8.66 15.19 17.57
C SER A 95 -8.12 16.28 18.49
N ASP A 96 -7.06 16.99 18.09
CA ASP A 96 -6.41 17.97 18.97
C ASP A 96 -7.28 19.21 19.16
N THR A 97 -7.26 19.68 20.42
CA THR A 97 -7.68 20.99 20.85
C THR A 97 -6.47 21.78 21.31
N MET A 98 -6.60 23.09 21.54
CA MET A 98 -5.50 23.89 22.09
C MET A 98 -5.01 23.35 23.44
N GLU A 99 -5.94 22.88 24.27
CA GLU A 99 -5.63 22.30 25.59
C GLU A 99 -4.87 20.97 25.46
N THR A 100 -5.32 20.05 24.60
CA THR A 100 -4.63 18.77 24.42
C THR A 100 -3.27 18.93 23.76
N ALA A 101 -3.12 19.84 22.82
CA ALA A 101 -1.83 20.17 22.22
C ALA A 101 -0.85 20.76 23.26
N GLN A 102 -1.32 21.65 24.11
CA GLN A 102 -0.50 22.20 25.19
C GLN A 102 -0.08 21.12 26.19
N GLN A 103 -0.99 20.24 26.61
CA GLN A 103 -0.68 19.12 27.51
C GLN A 103 0.36 18.16 26.90
N SER A 104 0.26 17.87 25.59
CA SER A 104 1.25 17.04 24.88
C SER A 104 2.62 17.68 24.89
N CYS A 105 2.72 18.97 24.61
CA CYS A 105 3.99 19.71 24.67
C CYS A 105 4.59 19.74 26.09
N GLU A 106 3.78 19.97 27.12
CA GLU A 106 4.21 19.96 28.53
C GLU A 106 4.73 18.58 28.94
N TYR A 107 4.05 17.49 28.47
CA TYR A 107 4.52 16.14 28.68
C TYR A 107 5.88 15.90 28.03
N SER A 108 6.06 16.34 26.76
CA SER A 108 7.31 16.23 26.03
C SER A 108 8.44 17.03 26.72
N MET A 109 8.15 18.24 27.19
CA MET A 109 9.12 19.05 28.00
C MET A 109 9.59 18.32 29.24
N SER A 110 8.74 17.54 29.87
CA SER A 110 9.10 16.80 31.10
C SER A 110 10.04 15.62 30.87
N ARG A 111 10.13 15.13 29.63
CA ARG A 111 10.84 13.88 29.27
C ARG A 111 12.01 14.07 28.32
N VAL A 112 12.00 15.13 27.52
CA VAL A 112 12.97 15.34 26.46
C VAL A 112 13.93 16.45 26.86
N PRO A 113 15.24 16.17 27.07
CA PRO A 113 16.23 17.20 27.29
C PRO A 113 16.25 18.21 26.14
N ASN A 114 16.23 19.50 26.48
CA ASN A 114 16.28 20.62 25.55
C ASN A 114 15.06 20.78 24.64
N TYR A 115 13.95 20.08 24.91
CA TYR A 115 12.70 20.32 24.20
C TYR A 115 12.24 21.75 24.44
N ARG A 116 11.94 22.46 23.34
CA ARG A 116 11.37 23.81 23.37
C ARG A 116 9.91 23.72 23.01
N MET A 117 9.07 24.41 23.78
CA MET A 117 7.64 24.47 23.45
C MET A 117 7.46 25.15 22.11
N PRO A 118 6.81 24.48 21.13
CA PRO A 118 6.52 25.07 19.83
C PRO A 118 5.47 26.18 19.94
N ASP A 119 5.44 27.05 18.96
CA ASP A 119 4.37 28.04 18.84
C ASP A 119 3.08 27.34 18.36
N LEU A 120 2.14 27.13 19.27
CA LEU A 120 0.86 26.49 18.96
C LEU A 120 -0.06 27.38 18.12
N THR A 121 0.21 28.67 18.01
CA THR A 121 -0.54 29.56 17.12
C THR A 121 -0.28 29.22 15.66
N HIS A 122 0.96 28.87 15.32
CA HIS A 122 1.40 28.45 13.99
C HIS A 122 1.63 26.92 13.91
N ALA A 123 0.86 26.14 14.64
CA ALA A 123 0.90 24.70 14.53
C ALA A 123 0.39 24.24 13.15
N ILE A 124 0.93 23.12 12.63
CA ILE A 124 0.66 22.66 11.28
C ILE A 124 -0.25 21.42 11.32
N SER A 125 -1.42 21.51 10.71
CA SER A 125 -2.27 20.35 10.40
C SER A 125 -2.01 19.83 9.00
N ASN A 126 -1.85 20.71 8.04
CA ASN A 126 -1.60 20.43 6.63
C ASN A 126 -0.66 21.47 6.05
N LEU A 127 0.15 21.05 5.08
CA LEU A 127 1.10 21.89 4.36
C LEU A 127 0.86 21.76 2.85
N THR A 128 0.92 22.87 2.13
CA THR A 128 0.82 22.92 0.68
C THR A 128 1.61 24.10 0.13
N SER A 129 1.57 24.32 -1.17
CA SER A 129 2.27 25.41 -1.84
C SER A 129 1.56 25.80 -3.14
N ASP A 130 1.78 27.03 -3.59
CA ASP A 130 1.48 27.49 -4.95
C ASP A 130 2.63 27.24 -5.94
N GLY A 131 3.67 26.51 -5.50
CA GLY A 131 4.90 26.25 -6.25
C GLY A 131 6.08 27.11 -5.78
N GLU A 132 5.84 28.26 -5.20
CA GLU A 132 6.86 29.18 -4.69
C GLU A 132 6.74 29.37 -3.17
N THR A 133 5.55 29.62 -2.68
CA THR A 133 5.28 29.93 -1.27
C THR A 133 4.66 28.75 -0.56
N LEU A 134 5.15 28.42 0.63
CA LEU A 134 4.54 27.43 1.51
C LEU A 134 3.36 28.03 2.27
N TYR A 135 2.26 27.31 2.31
CA TYR A 135 1.07 27.62 3.09
C TYR A 135 0.77 26.49 4.06
N ALA A 136 0.47 26.84 5.29
CA ALA A 136 0.07 25.91 6.33
C ALA A 136 -1.29 26.28 6.90
N LEU A 137 -2.03 25.26 7.33
CA LEU A 137 -3.30 25.39 8.04
C LEU A 137 -3.12 24.87 9.47
N ASN A 138 -3.50 25.69 10.43
CA ASN A 138 -3.75 25.27 11.80
C ASN A 138 -5.27 25.07 11.99
N ARG A 139 -5.72 23.83 11.99
CA ARG A 139 -7.15 23.50 12.14
C ARG A 139 -7.73 23.80 13.53
N ILE A 140 -6.90 24.01 14.56
CA ILE A 140 -7.38 24.29 15.92
C ILE A 140 -7.99 25.70 15.98
N ASN A 141 -7.31 26.68 15.37
CA ASN A 141 -7.72 28.08 15.38
C ASN A 141 -8.18 28.61 14.02
N GLY A 142 -8.04 27.81 12.97
CA GLY A 142 -8.43 28.18 11.59
C GLY A 142 -7.44 29.10 10.89
N LEU A 143 -6.28 29.36 11.48
CA LEU A 143 -5.27 30.23 10.91
C LEU A 143 -4.62 29.58 9.69
N ILE A 144 -4.60 30.29 8.58
CA ILE A 144 -3.82 30.00 7.40
C ILE A 144 -2.64 30.97 7.39
N PHE A 145 -1.44 30.47 7.27
CA PHE A 145 -0.22 31.25 7.31
C PHE A 145 0.80 30.79 6.27
N LYS A 146 1.68 31.70 5.88
CA LYS A 146 2.81 31.41 5.00
C LYS A 146 4.03 31.06 5.84
N ILE A 147 4.88 30.24 5.24
CA ILE A 147 6.21 29.92 5.78
C ILE A 147 7.25 30.30 4.72
N SER A 148 8.20 31.14 5.11
CA SER A 148 9.28 31.58 4.23
C SER A 148 10.64 31.38 4.92
N GLU A 149 11.66 31.13 4.12
CA GLU A 149 13.03 31.10 4.58
C GLU A 149 13.65 32.50 4.51
N THR A 150 14.29 32.89 5.61
CA THR A 150 15.05 34.14 5.69
C THR A 150 16.49 33.85 6.13
N LYS A 151 17.33 34.86 6.18
CA LYS A 151 18.72 34.73 6.67
C LYS A 151 18.78 34.32 8.13
N ASP A 152 17.72 34.61 8.89
CA ASP A 152 17.62 34.35 10.32
C ASP A 152 16.83 33.07 10.65
N GLY A 153 16.47 32.27 9.64
CA GLY A 153 15.70 31.03 9.75
C GLY A 153 14.32 31.14 9.14
N LEU A 154 13.41 30.23 9.55
CA LEU A 154 12.03 30.23 9.08
C LEU A 154 11.22 31.35 9.75
N GLN A 155 10.42 32.04 8.95
CA GLN A 155 9.46 33.03 9.40
C GLN A 155 8.05 32.65 8.97
N THR A 156 7.07 32.93 9.83
CA THR A 156 5.65 32.76 9.58
C THR A 156 4.98 34.12 9.37
N GLU A 157 4.02 34.18 8.46
CA GLU A 157 3.21 35.35 8.18
C GLU A 157 1.74 34.92 8.09
N ASP A 158 0.89 35.54 8.92
CA ASP A 158 -0.54 35.26 8.91
C ASP A 158 -1.15 35.74 7.59
N VAL A 159 -1.97 34.87 6.96
CA VAL A 159 -2.67 35.17 5.72
C VAL A 159 -4.12 35.55 6.04
N CYS A 160 -4.86 34.60 6.57
CA CYS A 160 -6.25 34.80 6.99
C CYS A 160 -6.67 33.76 8.02
N THR A 161 -7.80 34.00 8.65
CA THR A 161 -8.45 32.98 9.51
C THR A 161 -9.76 32.55 8.84
N MET A 162 -9.99 31.25 8.78
CA MET A 162 -11.21 30.68 8.22
C MET A 162 -12.44 31.23 8.95
N ALA A 163 -13.41 31.70 8.19
CA ALA A 163 -14.65 32.28 8.73
C ALA A 163 -15.49 31.28 9.54
N ASN A 164 -15.35 29.96 9.24
CA ASN A 164 -16.09 28.91 9.92
C ASN A 164 -15.29 27.59 9.91
N LEU A 165 -14.92 27.09 11.09
CA LEU A 165 -14.22 25.82 11.25
C LEU A 165 -15.14 24.60 11.20
N SER A 166 -16.45 24.77 11.40
CA SER A 166 -17.37 23.62 11.37
C SER A 166 -17.42 22.93 9.99
N CYS A 167 -17.01 23.63 8.93
CA CYS A 167 -16.87 23.04 7.60
C CYS A 167 -15.81 21.93 7.53
N LEU A 168 -14.87 21.89 8.46
CA LEU A 168 -13.85 20.84 8.59
C LEU A 168 -14.32 19.65 9.44
N ASN A 169 -15.56 19.64 9.88
CA ASN A 169 -16.13 18.55 10.66
C ASN A 169 -17.00 17.64 9.79
N VAL A 170 -17.15 16.41 10.25
CA VAL A 170 -18.09 15.41 9.71
C VAL A 170 -19.11 15.05 10.77
N SER A 171 -20.34 14.82 10.35
CA SER A 171 -21.41 14.38 11.23
C SER A 171 -21.83 12.96 10.85
N TYR A 172 -21.90 12.10 11.85
CA TYR A 172 -22.36 10.72 11.74
C TYR A 172 -23.67 10.56 12.52
N ARG A 173 -24.68 9.96 11.92
CA ARG A 173 -25.92 9.61 12.59
C ARG A 173 -25.90 8.12 12.98
N ASP A 174 -25.87 7.86 14.25
CA ASP A 174 -26.01 6.52 14.79
C ASP A 174 -27.44 6.01 14.55
N LEU A 175 -27.57 4.97 13.74
CA LEU A 175 -28.88 4.42 13.34
C LEU A 175 -29.61 3.70 14.49
N GLU A 176 -28.90 3.25 15.53
CA GLU A 176 -29.50 2.59 16.68
C GLU A 176 -30.03 3.60 17.70
N THR A 177 -29.29 4.66 17.94
CA THR A 177 -29.63 5.66 18.96
C THR A 177 -30.28 6.92 18.42
N ASP A 178 -30.33 7.07 17.11
CA ASP A 178 -30.77 8.27 16.37
C ASP A 178 -30.03 9.57 16.74
N LYS A 179 -28.83 9.43 17.36
CA LYS A 179 -28.00 10.56 17.75
C LYS A 179 -27.06 10.97 16.63
N VAL A 180 -26.89 12.28 16.48
CA VAL A 180 -25.90 12.84 15.58
C VAL A 180 -24.65 13.20 16.38
N TYR A 181 -23.53 12.60 15.99
CA TYR A 181 -22.21 12.93 16.52
C TYR A 181 -21.45 13.75 15.49
N THR A 182 -20.84 14.83 15.94
CA THR A 182 -20.00 15.67 15.08
C THR A 182 -18.57 15.64 15.60
N TYR A 183 -17.63 15.34 14.73
CA TYR A 183 -16.22 15.24 15.08
C TYR A 183 -15.36 15.85 13.96
N PRO A 184 -14.12 16.26 14.28
CA PRO A 184 -13.19 16.77 13.29
C PRO A 184 -12.86 15.70 12.24
N ALA A 185 -13.08 16.02 10.95
CA ALA A 185 -12.80 15.10 9.86
C ALA A 185 -11.29 15.00 9.56
N SER A 186 -10.87 13.92 8.92
CA SER A 186 -9.54 13.85 8.32
C SER A 186 -9.47 14.75 7.09
N LEU A 187 -8.43 15.58 7.01
CA LEU A 187 -8.11 16.38 5.85
C LEU A 187 -7.15 15.58 4.97
N THR A 188 -7.59 15.24 3.75
CA THR A 188 -6.79 14.35 2.90
C THR A 188 -5.86 15.09 1.95
N ARG A 189 -6.30 16.26 1.45
CA ARG A 189 -5.55 17.07 0.48
C ARG A 189 -5.76 18.55 0.74
N MET A 190 -4.75 19.32 0.37
CA MET A 190 -4.80 20.78 0.42
C MET A 190 -3.98 21.36 -0.73
N TYR A 191 -4.57 22.28 -1.50
CA TYR A 191 -3.92 22.91 -2.65
C TYR A 191 -4.21 24.40 -2.68
N VAL A 192 -3.23 25.18 -3.12
CA VAL A 192 -3.42 26.62 -3.40
C VAL A 192 -3.71 26.79 -4.89
N CYS A 193 -4.86 27.40 -5.19
CA CYS A 193 -5.32 27.68 -6.53
C CYS A 193 -5.53 29.20 -6.66
N GLY A 194 -4.50 29.94 -7.06
CA GLY A 194 -4.52 31.39 -7.07
C GLY A 194 -4.73 32.00 -5.68
N SER A 195 -5.81 32.73 -5.46
CA SER A 195 -6.16 33.31 -4.15
C SER A 195 -7.02 32.38 -3.27
N VAL A 196 -7.21 31.13 -3.64
CA VAL A 196 -8.08 30.20 -2.92
C VAL A 196 -7.30 28.98 -2.43
N LEU A 197 -7.52 28.59 -1.18
CA LEU A 197 -7.06 27.34 -0.62
C LEU A 197 -8.18 26.30 -0.72
N ALA A 198 -7.93 25.23 -1.43
CA ALA A 198 -8.84 24.09 -1.55
C ALA A 198 -8.45 22.99 -0.58
N ILE A 199 -9.40 22.53 0.23
CA ILE A 199 -9.19 21.52 1.27
C ILE A 199 -10.16 20.36 1.03
N SER A 200 -9.64 19.15 0.91
CA SER A 200 -10.44 17.92 0.83
C SER A 200 -10.71 17.38 2.23
N VAL A 201 -11.97 17.31 2.58
CA VAL A 201 -12.47 16.85 3.89
C VAL A 201 -13.14 15.50 3.72
N MET A 202 -12.61 14.48 4.36
CA MET A 202 -13.15 13.11 4.30
C MET A 202 -14.51 13.05 4.98
N GLN A 203 -15.48 12.48 4.29
CA GLN A 203 -16.80 12.09 4.82
C GLN A 203 -16.88 10.57 4.91
N GLU A 204 -17.97 10.04 5.43
CA GLU A 204 -18.14 8.58 5.59
C GLU A 204 -17.94 7.83 4.27
N ASN A 205 -18.54 8.32 3.21
CA ASN A 205 -18.56 7.64 1.91
C ASN A 205 -18.14 8.52 0.72
N SER A 206 -17.67 9.72 0.95
CA SER A 206 -17.29 10.69 -0.09
C SER A 206 -16.29 11.67 0.48
N ILE A 207 -15.96 12.68 -0.28
CA ILE A 207 -15.31 13.89 0.23
C ILE A 207 -16.19 15.11 -0.02
N LYS A 208 -15.99 16.14 0.77
CA LYS A 208 -16.36 17.50 0.37
C LYS A 208 -15.11 18.35 0.17
N VAL A 209 -15.20 19.31 -0.71
CA VAL A 209 -14.13 20.28 -0.93
C VAL A 209 -14.53 21.62 -0.32
N VAL A 210 -13.69 22.11 0.58
CA VAL A 210 -13.82 23.42 1.22
C VAL A 210 -12.87 24.37 0.51
N LEU A 211 -13.40 25.43 -0.06
CA LEU A 211 -12.66 26.50 -0.74
C LEU A 211 -12.62 27.71 0.17
N VAL A 212 -11.42 28.12 0.58
CA VAL A 212 -11.18 29.27 1.47
C VAL A 212 -10.54 30.39 0.66
N ASP A 213 -11.17 31.53 0.58
CA ASP A 213 -10.56 32.72 0.00
C ASP A 213 -9.43 33.23 0.92
N LEU A 214 -8.23 33.33 0.40
CA LEU A 214 -7.04 33.72 1.16
C LEU A 214 -7.00 35.21 1.48
N THR A 215 -7.91 36.03 0.91
CA THR A 215 -7.95 37.47 1.17
C THR A 215 -8.78 37.83 2.40
N ASP A 216 -9.83 37.07 2.70
CA ASP A 216 -10.77 37.39 3.79
C ASP A 216 -11.22 36.17 4.61
N GLY A 217 -10.77 34.95 4.25
CA GLY A 217 -11.15 33.71 4.91
C GLY A 217 -12.57 33.21 4.60
N ALA A 218 -13.24 33.80 3.60
CA ALA A 218 -14.58 33.39 3.19
C ALA A 218 -14.58 31.95 2.66
N ILE A 219 -15.67 31.22 2.93
CA ILE A 219 -15.76 29.79 2.65
C ILE A 219 -16.84 29.49 1.62
N ARG A 220 -16.51 28.66 0.65
CA ARG A 220 -17.45 27.97 -0.25
C ARG A 220 -17.24 26.48 -0.14
N GLU A 221 -18.29 25.69 -0.31
CA GLU A 221 -18.20 24.23 -0.27
C GLU A 221 -18.68 23.63 -1.59
N ILE A 222 -17.98 22.60 -2.06
CA ILE A 222 -18.44 21.67 -3.09
C ILE A 222 -18.77 20.38 -2.35
N ALA A 223 -20.06 20.09 -2.20
CA ALA A 223 -20.54 18.89 -1.52
C ALA A 223 -21.41 18.10 -2.51
N ASP A 224 -20.95 16.91 -2.84
CA ASP A 224 -21.61 15.99 -3.76
C ASP A 224 -21.29 14.56 -3.28
N GLU A 225 -22.31 13.74 -3.07
CA GLU A 225 -22.14 12.36 -2.58
C GLU A 225 -21.34 11.47 -3.53
N SER A 226 -21.27 11.83 -4.82
CA SER A 226 -20.47 11.14 -5.81
C SER A 226 -18.99 11.55 -5.81
N LEU A 227 -18.64 12.66 -5.12
CA LEU A 227 -17.28 13.19 -5.10
C LEU A 227 -16.37 12.34 -4.21
N GLU A 228 -15.36 11.73 -4.81
CA GLU A 228 -14.50 10.74 -4.16
C GLU A 228 -13.05 11.21 -3.97
N ALA A 229 -12.57 12.13 -4.82
CA ALA A 229 -11.23 12.67 -4.70
C ALA A 229 -11.09 14.04 -5.37
N MET A 230 -10.13 14.80 -4.87
CA MET A 230 -9.71 16.09 -5.41
C MET A 230 -8.19 16.09 -5.56
N TYR A 231 -7.70 16.62 -6.67
CA TYR A 231 -6.27 16.79 -6.92
C TYR A 231 -5.97 18.19 -7.47
N GLU A 232 -4.72 18.62 -7.32
CA GLU A 232 -4.20 19.79 -8.03
C GLU A 232 -4.24 19.54 -9.55
N TRP A 233 -4.57 20.58 -10.30
CA TRP A 233 -4.49 20.63 -11.74
C TRP A 233 -3.80 21.91 -12.17
N ALA A 234 -3.90 22.27 -13.45
CA ALA A 234 -3.34 23.51 -13.97
C ALA A 234 -3.77 24.76 -13.18
N ASP A 235 -3.13 25.89 -13.43
CA ASP A 235 -3.28 27.15 -12.71
C ASP A 235 -4.74 27.51 -12.39
N GLY A 236 -5.08 27.47 -11.12
CA GLY A 236 -6.42 27.81 -10.61
C GLY A 236 -7.50 26.74 -10.82
N GLU A 237 -7.14 25.55 -11.25
CA GLU A 237 -8.05 24.44 -11.48
C GLU A 237 -7.80 23.29 -10.50
N LEU A 238 -8.87 22.55 -10.19
CA LEU A 238 -8.84 21.29 -9.46
C LEU A 238 -9.31 20.17 -10.39
N LEU A 239 -8.73 18.99 -10.24
CA LEU A 239 -9.24 17.76 -10.81
C LEU A 239 -10.18 17.09 -9.81
N LEU A 240 -11.44 16.91 -10.19
CA LEU A 240 -12.46 16.26 -9.38
C LEU A 240 -12.78 14.87 -9.93
N TRP A 241 -12.80 13.89 -9.04
CA TRP A 241 -13.17 12.51 -9.34
C TRP A 241 -14.53 12.19 -8.75
N ARG A 242 -15.50 11.84 -9.61
CA ARG A 242 -16.84 11.44 -9.20
C ARG A 242 -17.14 10.00 -9.58
N LEU A 243 -17.71 9.26 -8.64
CA LEU A 243 -18.20 7.91 -8.89
C LEU A 243 -19.38 7.97 -9.87
N GLU A 244 -19.32 7.17 -10.93
CA GLU A 244 -20.43 7.01 -11.86
C GLU A 244 -21.49 6.08 -11.27
N GLY A 245 -22.71 6.58 -11.09
CA GLY A 245 -23.83 5.86 -10.49
C GLY A 245 -24.04 6.14 -8.99
N SER A 246 -24.96 5.41 -8.37
CA SER A 246 -25.28 5.61 -6.96
C SER A 246 -24.22 4.97 -6.05
N PRO A 247 -23.64 5.71 -5.08
CA PRO A 247 -22.68 5.17 -4.11
C PRO A 247 -23.22 3.98 -3.29
N ASN A 248 -24.53 3.86 -3.19
CA ASN A 248 -25.21 2.78 -2.45
C ASN A 248 -25.41 1.51 -3.28
N GLU A 249 -25.28 1.59 -4.61
CA GLU A 249 -25.58 0.49 -5.53
C GLU A 249 -24.32 -0.12 -6.14
N ILE A 250 -23.21 0.60 -6.14
CA ILE A 250 -21.97 0.19 -6.80
C ILE A 250 -20.88 0.03 -5.74
N SER A 251 -20.25 -1.15 -5.72
CA SER A 251 -19.01 -1.32 -4.96
C SER A 251 -17.94 -0.38 -5.52
N ARG A 252 -17.38 0.48 -4.69
CA ARG A 252 -16.32 1.42 -5.10
C ARG A 252 -15.15 0.74 -5.79
N SER A 253 -14.78 -0.46 -5.35
CA SER A 253 -13.67 -1.23 -5.93
C SER A 253 -13.91 -1.72 -7.36
N SER A 254 -15.15 -1.71 -7.83
CA SER A 254 -15.54 -2.10 -9.19
C SER A 254 -16.16 -0.96 -10.00
N GLY A 255 -16.30 0.23 -9.39
CA GLY A 255 -16.90 1.40 -10.03
C GLY A 255 -16.00 2.04 -11.07
N THR A 256 -16.62 2.86 -11.92
CA THR A 256 -15.95 3.78 -12.83
C THR A 256 -16.16 5.21 -12.38
N TYR A 257 -15.32 6.10 -12.87
CA TYR A 257 -15.28 7.50 -12.46
C TYR A 257 -15.37 8.44 -13.65
N THR A 258 -16.05 9.53 -13.42
CA THR A 258 -15.99 10.73 -14.26
C THR A 258 -14.95 11.69 -13.67
N LEU A 259 -14.07 12.19 -14.51
CA LEU A 259 -13.05 13.18 -14.17
C LEU A 259 -13.40 14.50 -14.81
N SER A 260 -13.34 15.58 -14.03
CA SER A 260 -13.58 16.92 -14.50
C SER A 260 -12.58 17.91 -13.95
N ARG A 261 -12.29 18.96 -14.71
CA ARG A 261 -11.55 20.14 -14.27
C ARG A 261 -12.55 21.14 -13.71
N TYR A 262 -12.27 21.63 -12.53
CA TYR A 262 -13.07 22.65 -11.86
C TYR A 262 -12.27 23.93 -11.71
N SER A 263 -12.74 25.00 -12.35
CA SER A 263 -12.15 26.34 -12.18
C SER A 263 -12.58 26.94 -10.84
N VAL A 264 -11.62 27.17 -9.97
CA VAL A 264 -11.88 27.72 -8.64
C VAL A 264 -12.38 29.17 -8.73
N ALA A 265 -11.95 29.92 -9.75
CA ALA A 265 -12.32 31.30 -9.94
C ALA A 265 -13.75 31.47 -10.45
N THR A 266 -14.18 30.67 -11.45
CA THR A 266 -15.50 30.79 -12.07
C THR A 266 -16.54 29.84 -11.51
N GLY A 267 -16.13 28.75 -10.89
CA GLY A 267 -17.01 27.67 -10.48
C GLY A 267 -17.45 26.76 -11.64
N GLU A 268 -16.88 26.95 -12.83
CA GLU A 268 -17.20 26.12 -14.00
C GLU A 268 -16.48 24.77 -13.94
N GLU A 269 -17.20 23.75 -14.36
CA GLU A 269 -16.67 22.40 -14.44
C GLU A 269 -16.63 21.92 -15.89
N THR A 270 -15.47 21.42 -16.31
CA THR A 270 -15.24 20.90 -17.66
C THR A 270 -14.89 19.42 -17.61
N LEU A 271 -15.66 18.60 -18.30
CA LEU A 271 -15.44 17.16 -18.40
C LEU A 271 -14.07 16.86 -19.05
N LEU A 272 -13.28 16.00 -18.42
CA LEU A 272 -12.00 15.51 -18.94
C LEU A 272 -12.10 14.06 -19.46
N SER A 273 -12.62 13.15 -18.64
CA SER A 273 -12.73 11.72 -18.97
C SER A 273 -13.93 11.07 -18.28
N THR A 274 -14.45 9.99 -18.86
CA THR A 274 -15.49 9.13 -18.27
C THR A 274 -15.06 7.68 -18.31
N GLY A 275 -15.71 6.82 -17.50
CA GLY A 275 -15.43 5.39 -17.47
C GLY A 275 -14.04 5.02 -16.95
N VAL A 276 -13.39 5.91 -16.18
CA VAL A 276 -12.07 5.63 -15.63
C VAL A 276 -12.17 4.62 -14.49
N PRO A 277 -11.49 3.45 -14.58
CA PRO A 277 -11.61 2.42 -13.56
C PRO A 277 -11.07 2.86 -12.20
N TYR A 278 -11.68 2.38 -11.11
CA TYR A 278 -11.23 2.61 -9.72
C TYR A 278 -9.74 2.36 -9.52
N LYS A 279 -9.18 1.31 -10.11
CA LYS A 279 -7.76 0.97 -10.01
C LYS A 279 -6.81 2.08 -10.50
N LYS A 280 -7.33 3.04 -11.26
CA LYS A 280 -6.61 4.22 -11.75
C LYS A 280 -6.61 5.38 -10.74
N ARG A 281 -7.45 5.31 -9.71
CA ARG A 281 -7.46 6.29 -8.64
C ARG A 281 -6.23 6.12 -7.76
N SER A 282 -5.48 7.20 -7.55
CA SER A 282 -4.37 7.24 -6.62
C SER A 282 -4.54 8.42 -5.67
N GLU A 283 -4.08 8.25 -4.45
CA GLU A 283 -4.06 9.32 -3.46
C GLU A 283 -2.69 10.01 -3.36
N CYS A 284 -1.72 9.57 -4.16
CA CYS A 284 -0.32 9.93 -4.01
C CYS A 284 0.26 10.70 -5.20
N GLY A 285 -0.55 11.02 -6.20
CA GLY A 285 -0.09 11.66 -7.44
C GLY A 285 0.16 13.17 -7.32
N ALA A 286 0.82 13.74 -8.33
CA ALA A 286 1.10 15.17 -8.44
C ALA A 286 0.98 15.68 -9.87
N TYR A 287 0.46 16.89 -10.02
CA TYR A 287 0.46 17.59 -11.29
C TYR A 287 1.83 18.18 -11.59
N ASP A 288 2.26 18.07 -12.85
CA ASP A 288 3.49 18.66 -13.35
C ASP A 288 3.20 19.88 -14.23
N PRO A 289 3.38 21.10 -13.73
CA PRO A 289 3.11 22.31 -14.49
C PRO A 289 4.07 22.52 -15.66
N TYR A 290 5.22 21.85 -15.66
CA TYR A 290 6.22 22.00 -16.72
C TYR A 290 5.86 21.20 -17.98
N SER A 291 5.22 20.04 -17.82
CA SER A 291 4.81 19.18 -18.95
C SER A 291 3.29 19.21 -19.19
N GLY A 292 2.50 19.75 -18.28
CA GLY A 292 1.02 19.68 -18.33
C GLY A 292 0.48 18.27 -18.11
N SER A 293 1.28 17.38 -17.53
CA SER A 293 0.94 15.98 -17.28
C SER A 293 0.67 15.75 -15.81
N TYR A 294 0.01 14.64 -15.49
CA TYR A 294 -0.15 14.16 -14.13
C TYR A 294 0.73 12.93 -13.93
N TYR A 295 1.50 12.91 -12.85
CA TYR A 295 2.26 11.77 -12.41
C TYR A 295 1.49 11.06 -11.30
N ASP A 296 1.31 9.75 -11.45
CA ASP A 296 0.50 8.97 -10.53
C ASP A 296 1.23 7.73 -10.06
N VAL A 297 0.86 7.25 -8.87
CA VAL A 297 1.54 6.14 -8.20
C VAL A 297 0.74 4.86 -8.36
N ARG A 298 1.37 3.83 -8.92
CA ARG A 298 0.83 2.47 -9.05
C ARG A 298 1.70 1.51 -8.23
N THR A 299 1.40 1.37 -6.96
CA THR A 299 2.20 0.59 -6.01
C THR A 299 3.63 1.14 -5.89
N ARG A 300 4.56 0.74 -6.75
CA ARG A 300 5.95 1.21 -6.82
C ARG A 300 6.26 1.98 -8.10
N GLN A 301 5.47 1.77 -9.11
CA GLN A 301 5.64 2.38 -10.41
C GLN A 301 5.01 3.77 -10.43
N ILE A 302 5.72 4.73 -11.01
CA ILE A 302 5.17 6.02 -11.36
C ILE A 302 4.80 6.00 -12.82
N VAL A 303 3.58 6.41 -13.12
CA VAL A 303 3.06 6.55 -14.47
C VAL A 303 2.80 8.02 -14.77
N ARG A 304 2.99 8.42 -16.03
CA ARG A 304 2.61 9.72 -16.55
C ARG A 304 1.32 9.57 -17.35
N THR A 305 0.40 10.52 -17.20
CA THR A 305 -0.88 10.55 -17.91
C THR A 305 -1.37 11.97 -18.11
N THR A 306 -2.21 12.18 -19.12
CA THR A 306 -2.90 13.45 -19.36
C THR A 306 -4.42 13.30 -19.28
N ASP A 307 -4.93 12.07 -19.31
CA ASP A 307 -6.37 11.74 -19.39
C ASP A 307 -6.79 10.63 -18.40
N PHE A 308 -5.84 10.06 -17.64
CA PHE A 308 -6.02 8.92 -16.74
C PHE A 308 -6.52 7.62 -17.41
N VAL A 309 -6.59 7.61 -18.73
CA VAL A 309 -6.91 6.44 -19.55
C VAL A 309 -5.63 5.82 -20.10
N GLN A 310 -4.81 6.66 -20.74
CA GLN A 310 -3.49 6.26 -21.24
C GLN A 310 -2.44 6.54 -20.18
N GLU A 311 -1.64 5.53 -19.84
CA GLU A 311 -0.58 5.62 -18.83
C GLU A 311 0.75 5.20 -19.43
N GLU A 312 1.74 6.06 -19.26
CA GLU A 312 3.12 5.79 -19.64
C GLU A 312 3.95 5.50 -18.39
N PRO A 313 4.56 4.32 -18.25
CA PRO A 313 5.49 4.03 -17.17
C PRO A 313 6.73 4.93 -17.25
N VAL A 314 7.09 5.58 -16.13
CA VAL A 314 8.23 6.49 -16.09
C VAL A 314 9.36 5.95 -15.24
N VAL A 315 9.10 5.67 -13.96
CA VAL A 315 10.11 5.22 -13.00
C VAL A 315 9.53 4.26 -11.97
N THR A 316 10.41 3.61 -11.21
CA THR A 316 10.04 2.81 -10.04
C THR A 316 10.74 3.36 -8.80
N PHE A 317 9.99 3.46 -7.69
CA PHE A 317 10.57 3.70 -6.39
C PHE A 317 10.74 2.39 -5.61
N PRO A 318 11.76 2.27 -4.77
CA PRO A 318 11.97 1.11 -3.91
C PRO A 318 10.80 0.87 -2.96
N ALA A 319 10.26 1.93 -2.37
CA ALA A 319 9.08 1.84 -1.51
C ALA A 319 7.77 1.85 -2.31
N ALA A 320 6.76 1.14 -1.77
CA ALA A 320 5.41 1.19 -2.30
C ALA A 320 4.63 2.38 -1.70
N ASN A 321 3.62 2.86 -2.44
CA ASN A 321 2.67 3.89 -1.98
C ASN A 321 3.36 5.16 -1.48
N VAL A 322 4.34 5.66 -2.22
CA VAL A 322 5.02 6.92 -1.93
C VAL A 322 4.10 8.10 -2.27
N ASN A 323 4.13 9.16 -1.45
CA ASN A 323 3.63 10.47 -1.87
C ASN A 323 4.68 11.13 -2.75
N ILE A 324 4.27 11.82 -3.81
CA ILE A 324 5.19 12.40 -4.76
C ILE A 324 5.03 13.91 -4.87
N ALA A 325 6.15 14.56 -5.19
CA ALA A 325 6.21 15.92 -5.70
C ALA A 325 7.09 15.95 -6.95
N VAL A 326 6.78 16.86 -7.87
CA VAL A 326 7.42 16.90 -9.19
C VAL A 326 8.10 18.23 -9.38
N THR A 327 9.40 18.22 -9.67
CA THR A 327 10.18 19.40 -10.08
C THR A 327 10.27 19.48 -11.60
N LYS A 328 11.11 20.38 -12.12
CA LYS A 328 11.33 20.48 -13.56
C LYS A 328 11.91 19.18 -14.13
N ASP A 329 12.93 18.61 -13.47
CA ASP A 329 13.73 17.51 -14.02
C ASP A 329 13.56 16.19 -13.24
N SER A 330 12.94 16.23 -12.04
CA SER A 330 12.89 15.08 -11.14
C SER A 330 11.50 14.81 -10.57
N ILE A 331 11.33 13.56 -10.12
CA ILE A 331 10.22 13.11 -9.30
C ILE A 331 10.77 12.75 -7.92
N VAL A 332 10.26 13.38 -6.89
CA VAL A 332 10.63 13.12 -5.49
C VAL A 332 9.51 12.33 -4.84
N GLY A 333 9.82 11.12 -4.40
CA GLY A 333 8.88 10.25 -3.70
C GLY A 333 9.24 10.12 -2.23
N VAL A 334 8.26 10.19 -1.35
CA VAL A 334 8.44 10.02 0.09
C VAL A 334 7.50 8.95 0.64
N ASN A 335 8.01 8.17 1.56
CA ASN A 335 7.20 7.33 2.44
C ASN A 335 7.44 7.74 3.89
N LEU A 336 6.94 6.95 4.85
CA LEU A 336 7.04 7.29 6.28
C LEU A 336 8.46 7.56 6.78
N SER A 337 9.50 7.03 6.14
CA SER A 337 10.87 7.06 6.66
C SER A 337 11.94 7.39 5.61
N SER A 338 11.58 7.55 4.35
CA SER A 338 12.57 7.66 3.28
C SER A 338 12.15 8.66 2.21
N VAL A 339 13.13 9.31 1.62
CA VAL A 339 12.97 10.19 0.46
C VAL A 339 13.76 9.60 -0.70
N TYR A 340 13.12 9.49 -1.84
CA TYR A 340 13.69 8.98 -3.08
C TYR A 340 13.61 10.06 -4.15
N VAL A 341 14.64 10.18 -4.95
CA VAL A 341 14.67 11.08 -6.10
C VAL A 341 14.92 10.28 -7.38
N ARG A 342 14.18 10.57 -8.44
CA ARG A 342 14.34 9.97 -9.78
C ARG A 342 14.23 11.04 -10.85
N SER A 343 15.04 10.92 -11.91
CA SER A 343 14.91 11.79 -13.09
C SER A 343 13.59 11.49 -13.83
N LYS A 344 12.98 12.52 -14.41
CA LYS A 344 11.88 12.37 -15.36
C LYS A 344 12.33 11.83 -16.71
N GLU A 345 13.54 12.22 -17.13
CA GLU A 345 14.16 11.73 -18.34
C GLU A 345 14.94 10.46 -18.02
N ASN A 346 14.32 9.35 -18.22
CA ASN A 346 15.00 8.06 -18.14
C ASN A 346 15.20 7.61 -19.58
N GLY A 347 16.44 7.31 -19.94
CA GLY A 347 16.79 6.74 -21.23
C GLY A 347 16.02 5.43 -21.52
N ASP A 348 16.55 4.53 -22.33
CA ASP A 348 15.92 3.23 -22.63
C ASP A 348 15.75 2.38 -21.37
N MET A 349 14.63 2.57 -20.66
CA MET A 349 14.28 1.82 -19.46
C MET A 349 13.73 0.44 -19.82
N THR A 350 14.14 -0.57 -19.07
CA THR A 350 13.57 -1.91 -19.20
C THR A 350 12.35 -2.01 -18.29
N VAL A 351 11.18 -2.32 -18.86
CA VAL A 351 9.96 -2.57 -18.08
C VAL A 351 9.87 -4.05 -17.75
N LEU A 352 9.82 -4.39 -16.46
CA LEU A 352 9.57 -5.73 -15.94
C LEU A 352 8.14 -5.80 -15.38
N ARG A 353 7.28 -6.55 -16.04
CA ARG A 353 5.87 -6.73 -15.64
C ARG A 353 5.73 -7.88 -14.66
N ILE A 354 5.23 -7.56 -13.47
CA ILE A 354 5.02 -8.52 -12.39
C ILE A 354 3.53 -8.61 -12.10
N GLN A 355 2.94 -9.79 -12.21
CA GLN A 355 1.55 -10.02 -11.84
C GLN A 355 1.45 -10.94 -10.62
N SER A 356 0.56 -10.60 -9.70
CA SER A 356 0.41 -11.27 -8.41
C SER A 356 -1.04 -11.25 -7.95
N SER A 357 -1.49 -12.30 -7.27
CA SER A 357 -2.80 -12.33 -6.60
C SER A 357 -2.81 -11.57 -5.27
N ASN A 358 -1.66 -11.23 -4.74
CA ASN A 358 -1.52 -10.48 -3.48
C ASN A 358 -0.67 -9.24 -3.74
N GLY A 359 -1.08 -8.11 -3.18
CA GLY A 359 -0.26 -6.89 -3.19
C GLY A 359 1.13 -7.22 -2.67
N ALA A 360 2.12 -7.09 -3.51
CA ALA A 360 3.47 -7.50 -3.13
C ALA A 360 4.22 -6.33 -2.50
N SER A 361 4.04 -6.13 -1.21
CA SER A 361 5.11 -5.51 -0.44
C SER A 361 6.14 -6.61 -0.17
N ASN A 362 7.20 -6.62 -0.94
CA ASN A 362 8.17 -7.68 -0.82
C ASN A 362 9.53 -7.00 -0.74
N THR A 363 10.23 -7.27 0.34
CA THR A 363 11.58 -6.78 0.61
C THR A 363 12.54 -7.06 -0.56
N ALA A 364 12.37 -8.20 -1.23
CA ALA A 364 13.20 -8.54 -2.40
C ALA A 364 12.96 -7.60 -3.59
N LEU A 365 11.72 -7.19 -3.85
CA LEU A 365 11.43 -6.19 -4.90
C LEU A 365 11.92 -4.81 -4.52
N GLN A 366 11.92 -4.48 -3.23
CA GLN A 366 12.52 -3.24 -2.74
C GLN A 366 14.02 -3.23 -2.99
N HIS A 367 14.75 -4.24 -2.55
CA HIS A 367 16.20 -4.35 -2.81
C HIS A 367 16.52 -4.38 -4.30
N PHE A 368 15.72 -5.11 -5.08
CA PHE A 368 15.90 -5.12 -6.53
C PHE A 368 15.75 -3.71 -7.15
N ALA A 369 14.74 -2.94 -6.74
CA ALA A 369 14.52 -1.59 -7.24
C ALA A 369 15.60 -0.58 -6.75
N GLU A 370 16.18 -0.82 -5.57
CA GLU A 370 17.31 -0.05 -5.05
C GLU A 370 18.59 -0.30 -5.88
N GLU A 371 18.83 -1.55 -6.26
CA GLU A 371 20.03 -1.97 -6.99
C GLU A 371 19.93 -1.76 -8.51
N ASN A 372 18.70 -1.69 -9.06
CA ASN A 372 18.44 -1.60 -10.50
C ASN A 372 17.52 -0.42 -10.82
N PRO A 373 17.98 0.83 -10.64
CA PRO A 373 17.14 2.01 -10.85
C PRO A 373 16.71 2.19 -12.32
N GLU A 374 17.39 1.56 -13.28
CA GLU A 374 17.07 1.57 -14.70
C GLU A 374 15.94 0.59 -15.07
N VAL A 375 15.43 -0.21 -14.12
CA VAL A 375 14.35 -1.16 -14.36
C VAL A 375 13.05 -0.66 -13.78
N ILE A 376 12.04 -0.53 -14.62
CA ILE A 376 10.67 -0.20 -14.20
C ILE A 376 9.95 -1.47 -13.77
N LEU A 377 9.57 -1.55 -12.49
CA LEU A 377 8.75 -2.64 -11.96
C LEU A 377 7.26 -2.32 -12.12
N ALA A 378 6.67 -2.77 -13.20
CA ALA A 378 5.24 -2.66 -13.45
C ALA A 378 4.49 -3.76 -12.69
N GLN A 379 4.02 -3.46 -11.47
CA GLN A 379 3.28 -4.40 -10.65
C GLN A 379 1.77 -4.30 -10.91
N GLU A 380 1.14 -5.42 -11.17
CA GLU A 380 -0.31 -5.55 -11.26
C GLU A 380 -0.81 -6.57 -10.25
N THR A 381 -1.78 -6.17 -9.42
CA THR A 381 -2.48 -7.09 -8.52
C THR A 381 -3.71 -7.61 -9.23
N LEU A 382 -3.80 -8.92 -9.39
CA LEU A 382 -4.94 -9.59 -10.00
C LEU A 382 -5.90 -10.13 -8.93
N ALA A 383 -7.20 -10.06 -9.21
CA ALA A 383 -8.17 -10.79 -8.41
C ALA A 383 -7.86 -12.31 -8.46
N LYS A 384 -8.13 -13.05 -7.37
CA LYS A 384 -7.91 -14.51 -7.33
C LYS A 384 -8.60 -15.22 -8.49
N SER A 385 -9.82 -14.79 -8.86
CA SER A 385 -10.58 -15.32 -10.00
C SER A 385 -9.89 -15.13 -11.36
N ALA A 386 -9.00 -14.15 -11.48
CA ALA A 386 -8.24 -13.89 -12.70
C ALA A 386 -6.93 -14.69 -12.77
N MET A 387 -6.60 -15.47 -11.74
CA MET A 387 -5.40 -16.32 -11.67
C MET A 387 -5.66 -17.76 -12.09
N ASN A 388 -6.85 -18.08 -12.60
CA ASN A 388 -7.13 -19.40 -13.17
C ASN A 388 -6.38 -19.61 -14.50
N ALA A 389 -6.22 -20.87 -14.90
CA ALA A 389 -5.46 -21.26 -16.07
C ALA A 389 -5.95 -20.61 -17.37
N ALA A 390 -7.27 -20.46 -17.56
CA ALA A 390 -7.84 -19.86 -18.76
C ALA A 390 -7.53 -18.36 -18.85
N SER A 391 -7.68 -17.63 -17.75
CA SER A 391 -7.37 -16.20 -17.67
C SER A 391 -5.88 -15.93 -17.87
N LEU A 392 -5.01 -16.75 -17.26
CA LEU A 392 -3.56 -16.66 -17.45
C LEU A 392 -3.17 -16.99 -18.90
N ALA A 393 -3.79 -18.01 -19.50
CA ALA A 393 -3.57 -18.37 -20.89
C ALA A 393 -3.94 -17.23 -21.84
N ALA A 394 -5.08 -16.57 -21.63
CA ALA A 394 -5.50 -15.43 -22.41
C ALA A 394 -4.49 -14.28 -22.32
N ARG A 395 -4.03 -13.96 -21.11
CA ARG A 395 -3.02 -12.89 -20.87
C ARG A 395 -1.67 -13.22 -21.51
N MET A 396 -1.19 -14.44 -21.37
CA MET A 396 0.08 -14.88 -21.97
C MET A 396 0.02 -14.87 -23.49
N SER A 397 -1.15 -15.09 -24.08
CA SER A 397 -1.37 -15.05 -25.52
C SER A 397 -1.50 -13.63 -26.07
N ALA A 398 -1.98 -12.68 -25.28
CA ALA A 398 -2.17 -11.27 -25.63
C ALA A 398 -0.86 -10.45 -25.62
N SER A 399 0.20 -10.99 -26.05
CA SER A 399 1.60 -10.58 -26.22
C SER A 399 2.08 -9.19 -25.72
N ALA A 400 1.28 -8.12 -25.78
CA ALA A 400 1.70 -6.77 -25.39
C ALA A 400 1.76 -6.57 -23.88
N ASP A 401 0.84 -7.19 -23.12
CA ASP A 401 0.71 -7.02 -21.67
C ASP A 401 0.97 -8.30 -20.88
N ALA A 402 1.59 -9.30 -21.52
CA ALA A 402 1.95 -10.52 -20.81
C ALA A 402 2.98 -10.25 -19.73
N PRO A 403 2.80 -10.82 -18.53
CA PRO A 403 3.76 -10.66 -17.45
C PRO A 403 5.10 -11.31 -17.78
N ASP A 404 6.18 -10.69 -17.31
CA ASP A 404 7.51 -11.29 -17.30
C ASP A 404 7.69 -12.21 -16.08
N ILE A 405 7.04 -11.87 -14.96
CA ILE A 405 7.04 -12.64 -13.72
C ILE A 405 5.59 -12.82 -13.25
N LEU A 406 5.23 -14.06 -12.97
CA LEU A 406 3.98 -14.43 -12.31
C LEU A 406 4.27 -14.89 -10.88
N ARG A 407 3.56 -14.33 -9.92
CA ARG A 407 3.50 -14.86 -8.56
C ARG A 407 2.21 -15.63 -8.39
N LEU A 408 2.31 -16.94 -8.41
CA LEU A 408 1.20 -17.85 -8.24
C LEU A 408 1.08 -18.27 -6.77
N GLY A 409 -0.14 -18.29 -6.24
CA GLY A 409 -0.47 -18.99 -5.01
C GLY A 409 -0.89 -20.42 -5.38
N LEU A 410 -0.05 -21.39 -5.11
CA LEU A 410 -0.42 -22.80 -5.22
C LEU A 410 -1.11 -23.21 -3.92
N THR A 411 -2.36 -22.76 -3.73
CA THR A 411 -3.16 -23.17 -2.59
C THR A 411 -4.13 -24.27 -3.03
N PRO A 412 -4.46 -25.22 -2.13
CA PRO A 412 -5.46 -26.25 -2.43
C PRO A 412 -6.83 -25.71 -2.85
N ASP A 413 -7.08 -24.41 -2.63
CA ASP A 413 -8.33 -23.73 -2.94
C ASP A 413 -8.47 -23.32 -4.40
N THR A 414 -7.46 -23.56 -5.23
CA THR A 414 -7.42 -23.09 -6.62
C THR A 414 -7.04 -24.13 -7.68
N PRO A 415 -7.32 -25.43 -7.52
CA PRO A 415 -7.25 -26.31 -8.69
C PRO A 415 -8.33 -25.91 -9.69
N GLU A 416 -8.01 -26.00 -10.97
CA GLU A 416 -9.00 -25.92 -12.04
C GLU A 416 -10.05 -27.03 -11.87
N ALA A 417 -11.18 -26.91 -12.55
CA ALA A 417 -12.26 -27.88 -12.47
C ALA A 417 -11.85 -29.31 -12.91
N ASP A 418 -10.74 -29.45 -13.63
CA ASP A 418 -10.11 -30.70 -14.03
C ASP A 418 -9.00 -31.18 -13.08
N GLY A 419 -8.77 -30.46 -11.97
CA GLY A 419 -7.73 -30.77 -10.97
C GLY A 419 -6.33 -30.30 -11.36
N SER A 420 -6.14 -29.62 -12.49
CA SER A 420 -4.85 -29.08 -12.90
C SER A 420 -4.52 -27.81 -12.11
N TRP A 421 -3.23 -27.57 -11.90
CA TRP A 421 -2.75 -26.33 -11.30
C TRP A 421 -2.41 -25.30 -12.40
N PRO A 422 -2.57 -24.00 -12.13
CA PRO A 422 -2.19 -22.98 -13.10
C PRO A 422 -0.73 -23.08 -13.57
N LEU A 423 0.18 -23.52 -12.70
CA LEU A 423 1.57 -23.73 -13.06
C LEU A 423 1.74 -24.90 -14.06
N ASP A 424 1.01 -25.98 -13.89
CA ASP A 424 1.05 -27.13 -14.80
C ASP A 424 0.64 -26.72 -16.22
N VAL A 425 -0.45 -25.95 -16.33
CA VAL A 425 -0.91 -25.44 -17.62
C VAL A 425 0.12 -24.53 -18.28
N LEU A 426 0.76 -23.65 -17.51
CA LEU A 426 1.82 -22.77 -18.02
C LEU A 426 3.05 -23.57 -18.50
N MET A 427 3.43 -24.62 -17.76
CA MET A 427 4.51 -25.55 -18.14
C MET A 427 4.17 -26.32 -19.42
N ASP A 428 2.96 -26.86 -19.53
CA ASP A 428 2.51 -27.63 -20.69
C ASP A 428 2.43 -26.77 -21.97
N LYS A 429 2.10 -25.48 -21.82
CA LYS A 429 2.11 -24.51 -22.91
C LYS A 429 3.49 -23.99 -23.28
N GLY A 430 4.53 -24.35 -22.52
CA GLY A 430 5.89 -23.89 -22.74
C GLY A 430 6.07 -22.39 -22.46
N TRP A 431 5.25 -21.81 -21.60
CA TRP A 431 5.32 -20.39 -21.23
C TRP A 431 6.26 -20.11 -20.06
N CYS A 432 6.64 -21.16 -19.32
CA CYS A 432 7.63 -21.05 -18.26
C CYS A 432 9.05 -21.19 -18.82
N MET A 433 9.94 -20.36 -18.32
CA MET A 433 11.37 -20.49 -18.60
C MET A 433 11.97 -21.62 -17.79
N ASP A 434 12.89 -22.37 -18.40
CA ASP A 434 13.71 -23.37 -17.70
C ASP A 434 14.75 -22.66 -16.81
N LEU A 435 14.56 -22.71 -15.51
CA LEU A 435 15.41 -22.09 -14.52
C LEU A 435 16.58 -22.99 -14.08
N SER A 436 16.61 -24.27 -14.49
CA SER A 436 17.67 -25.21 -14.12
C SER A 436 19.05 -24.85 -14.72
N VAL A 437 19.05 -23.95 -15.71
CA VAL A 437 20.29 -23.41 -16.29
C VAL A 437 21.08 -22.51 -15.33
N TYR A 438 20.47 -22.11 -14.21
CA TYR A 438 21.10 -21.29 -13.17
C TYR A 438 21.52 -22.18 -12.00
N PRO A 439 22.83 -22.32 -11.71
CA PRO A 439 23.32 -23.18 -10.65
C PRO A 439 22.73 -22.86 -9.26
N GLU A 440 22.53 -21.58 -8.95
CA GLU A 440 22.00 -21.12 -7.68
C GLU A 440 20.53 -21.53 -7.49
N VAL A 441 19.74 -21.51 -8.57
CA VAL A 441 18.36 -21.99 -8.56
C VAL A 441 18.33 -23.50 -8.35
N SER A 442 19.18 -24.22 -9.05
CA SER A 442 19.30 -25.67 -8.92
C SER A 442 19.73 -26.08 -7.51
N ASP A 443 20.71 -25.38 -6.93
CA ASP A 443 21.14 -25.61 -5.54
C ASP A 443 20.00 -25.30 -4.55
N TYR A 444 19.32 -24.17 -4.70
CA TYR A 444 18.18 -23.81 -3.85
C TYR A 444 17.08 -24.87 -3.89
N VAL A 445 16.62 -25.25 -5.09
CA VAL A 445 15.52 -26.22 -5.27
C VAL A 445 15.93 -27.62 -4.76
N SER A 446 17.20 -28.01 -4.90
CA SER A 446 17.69 -29.29 -4.40
C SER A 446 17.55 -29.45 -2.88
N ARG A 447 17.59 -28.36 -2.14
CA ARG A 447 17.48 -28.31 -0.67
C ARG A 447 16.04 -28.29 -0.16
N LEU A 448 15.05 -28.10 -1.06
CA LEU A 448 13.64 -28.09 -0.69
C LEU A 448 13.16 -29.51 -0.32
N ASN A 449 12.12 -29.56 0.52
CA ASN A 449 11.36 -30.78 0.73
C ASN A 449 10.83 -31.33 -0.61
N GLY A 450 10.76 -32.67 -0.74
CA GLY A 450 10.36 -33.33 -1.98
C GLY A 450 9.06 -32.78 -2.58
N ILE A 451 8.04 -32.57 -1.76
CA ILE A 451 6.73 -32.04 -2.20
C ILE A 451 6.88 -30.70 -2.94
N TYR A 452 7.65 -29.77 -2.37
CA TYR A 452 7.83 -28.44 -3.00
C TYR A 452 8.72 -28.49 -4.23
N ARG A 453 9.75 -29.33 -4.18
CA ARG A 453 10.63 -29.55 -5.34
C ARG A 453 9.86 -30.15 -6.50
N ASP A 454 9.06 -31.19 -6.25
CA ASP A 454 8.32 -31.92 -7.28
C ASP A 454 7.22 -31.02 -7.91
N ALA A 455 6.60 -30.12 -7.11
CA ALA A 455 5.61 -29.15 -7.59
C ALA A 455 6.18 -28.14 -8.60
N VAL A 456 7.47 -27.85 -8.58
CA VAL A 456 8.12 -26.87 -9.47
C VAL A 456 9.04 -27.49 -10.52
N THR A 457 9.18 -28.82 -10.49
CA THR A 457 10.10 -29.55 -11.36
C THR A 457 9.35 -30.49 -12.29
N ARG A 458 9.65 -30.49 -13.57
CA ARG A 458 9.11 -31.43 -14.55
C ARG A 458 10.19 -31.84 -15.55
N ASN A 459 10.33 -33.15 -15.80
CA ASN A 459 11.32 -33.71 -16.71
C ASN A 459 12.76 -33.23 -16.42
N GLY A 460 13.12 -33.10 -15.15
CA GLY A 460 14.46 -32.66 -14.72
C GLY A 460 14.72 -31.16 -14.88
N LYS A 461 13.72 -30.36 -15.24
CA LYS A 461 13.80 -28.90 -15.39
C LYS A 461 13.03 -28.22 -14.27
N ILE A 462 13.50 -27.03 -13.89
CA ILE A 462 12.91 -26.19 -12.85
C ILE A 462 12.17 -25.05 -13.53
N TYR A 463 10.89 -24.83 -13.20
CA TYR A 463 10.04 -23.83 -13.86
C TYR A 463 9.51 -22.74 -12.93
N ALA A 464 9.65 -22.92 -11.63
CA ALA A 464 9.28 -21.92 -10.64
C ALA A 464 10.18 -21.98 -9.41
N LEU A 465 10.13 -20.91 -8.60
CA LEU A 465 10.80 -20.85 -7.30
C LEU A 465 9.75 -20.71 -6.20
N PRO A 466 9.63 -21.67 -5.28
CA PRO A 466 8.83 -21.51 -4.08
C PRO A 466 9.48 -20.45 -3.18
N ILE A 467 8.82 -19.33 -2.96
CA ILE A 467 9.34 -18.24 -2.12
C ILE A 467 8.88 -18.33 -0.67
N TYR A 468 7.77 -19.00 -0.43
CA TYR A 468 7.30 -19.41 0.89
C TYR A 468 6.34 -20.59 0.76
N ALA A 469 6.21 -21.34 1.83
CA ALA A 469 5.24 -22.42 1.93
C ALA A 469 4.59 -22.39 3.32
N TRP A 470 3.31 -22.71 3.37
CA TRP A 470 2.57 -22.88 4.60
C TRP A 470 2.15 -24.33 4.73
N SER A 471 2.33 -24.89 5.91
CA SER A 471 1.67 -26.14 6.28
C SER A 471 0.51 -25.81 7.23
N TYR A 472 -0.65 -26.31 6.89
CA TYR A 472 -1.77 -26.33 7.83
C TYR A 472 -1.64 -27.60 8.67
N GLY A 473 -1.85 -27.45 9.97
CA GLY A 473 -1.77 -28.57 10.89
C GLY A 473 -2.42 -28.22 12.22
N TYR A 474 -2.73 -29.24 12.97
CA TYR A 474 -3.18 -29.07 14.35
C TYR A 474 -1.96 -29.07 15.26
N PHE A 475 -1.95 -28.16 16.21
CA PHE A 475 -0.88 -28.04 17.19
C PHE A 475 -1.43 -28.37 18.56
N ILE A 476 -0.79 -29.32 19.25
CA ILE A 476 -1.10 -29.63 20.63
C ILE A 476 0.03 -29.10 21.51
N SER A 477 -0.30 -28.32 22.53
CA SER A 477 0.68 -27.81 23.48
C SER A 477 1.24 -28.96 24.31
N ARG A 478 2.55 -29.17 24.29
CA ARG A 478 3.23 -30.19 25.10
C ARG A 478 2.94 -30.05 26.59
N ASN A 479 2.88 -28.80 27.09
CA ASN A 479 2.48 -28.55 28.49
C ASN A 479 1.06 -29.00 28.82
N VAL A 480 0.13 -28.91 27.86
CA VAL A 480 -1.25 -29.38 28.04
C VAL A 480 -1.28 -30.91 28.05
N MET A 481 -0.54 -31.55 27.14
CA MET A 481 -0.39 -33.01 27.10
C MET A 481 0.13 -33.56 28.45
N GLU A 482 1.23 -32.98 28.96
CA GLU A 482 1.82 -33.41 30.24
C GLU A 482 0.84 -33.23 31.40
N LYS A 483 0.14 -32.09 31.48
CA LYS A 483 -0.86 -31.82 32.53
C LYS A 483 -2.06 -32.77 32.50
N LEU A 484 -2.44 -33.21 31.31
CA LEU A 484 -3.57 -34.13 31.11
C LEU A 484 -3.15 -35.60 31.07
N GLY A 485 -1.86 -35.89 31.16
CA GLY A 485 -1.32 -37.23 31.09
C GLY A 485 -1.46 -37.89 29.71
N LEU A 486 -1.61 -37.09 28.64
CA LEU A 486 -1.70 -37.57 27.27
C LEU A 486 -0.34 -38.04 26.78
N GLN A 487 -0.34 -39.15 26.05
CA GLN A 487 0.84 -39.71 25.40
C GLN A 487 0.86 -39.33 23.91
N GLU A 488 1.99 -39.47 23.24
CA GLU A 488 2.09 -39.26 21.79
C GLU A 488 1.11 -40.16 20.99
N SER A 489 0.78 -41.32 21.51
CA SER A 489 -0.22 -42.23 20.92
C SER A 489 -1.65 -41.73 21.00
N ASP A 490 -1.91 -40.73 21.83
CA ASP A 490 -3.25 -40.12 21.96
C ASP A 490 -3.45 -38.94 20.96
N ILE A 491 -2.39 -38.56 20.25
CA ILE A 491 -2.43 -37.50 19.25
C ILE A 491 -3.06 -38.06 17.97
N PRO A 492 -4.13 -37.43 17.45
CA PRO A 492 -4.72 -37.82 16.17
C PRO A 492 -3.71 -37.74 15.03
N THR A 493 -3.60 -38.78 14.22
CA THR A 493 -2.72 -38.84 13.06
C THR A 493 -3.47 -38.70 11.73
N ASN A 494 -4.77 -38.73 11.77
CA ASN A 494 -5.65 -38.54 10.62
C ASN A 494 -6.94 -37.79 11.05
N LEU A 495 -7.76 -37.38 10.09
CA LEU A 495 -8.95 -36.55 10.34
C LEU A 495 -10.08 -37.32 11.01
N ILE A 496 -10.19 -38.64 10.81
CA ILE A 496 -11.17 -39.47 11.49
C ILE A 496 -10.85 -39.57 13.00
N ASP A 497 -9.60 -39.82 13.32
CA ASP A 497 -9.14 -39.85 14.73
C ASP A 497 -9.24 -38.46 15.37
N LEU A 498 -9.06 -37.39 14.58
CA LEU A 498 -9.26 -36.02 15.08
C LEU A 498 -10.71 -35.77 15.47
N CYS A 499 -11.70 -36.18 14.69
CA CYS A 499 -13.10 -36.07 15.04
C CYS A 499 -13.41 -36.82 16.35
N ALA A 500 -12.94 -38.05 16.46
CA ALA A 500 -13.09 -38.87 17.67
C ALA A 500 -12.40 -38.23 18.90
N PHE A 501 -11.22 -37.61 18.69
CA PHE A 501 -10.51 -36.89 19.74
C PHE A 501 -11.29 -35.67 20.22
N ILE A 502 -11.87 -34.88 19.30
CA ILE A 502 -12.67 -33.69 19.61
C ILE A 502 -13.92 -34.08 20.43
N THR A 503 -14.63 -35.12 19.99
CA THR A 503 -15.81 -35.64 20.71
C THR A 503 -15.42 -36.08 22.13
N LYS A 504 -14.39 -36.89 22.26
CA LYS A 504 -13.86 -37.33 23.55
C LYS A 504 -13.42 -36.18 24.43
N TRP A 505 -12.80 -35.14 23.87
CA TRP A 505 -12.40 -33.93 24.57
C TRP A 505 -13.62 -33.21 25.14
N ASN A 506 -14.62 -32.95 24.31
CA ASN A 506 -15.83 -32.21 24.70
C ASN A 506 -16.65 -32.98 25.72
N ASP A 507 -16.77 -34.30 25.60
CA ASP A 507 -17.52 -35.16 26.54
C ASP A 507 -16.85 -35.27 27.91
N ASN A 508 -15.53 -35.05 28.00
CA ASN A 508 -14.75 -35.25 29.21
C ASN A 508 -14.24 -33.96 29.85
N LEU A 509 -14.90 -32.82 29.66
CA LEU A 509 -14.56 -31.54 30.28
C LEU A 509 -14.76 -31.49 31.80
N THR A 510 -14.33 -32.55 32.51
CA THR A 510 -14.41 -32.71 33.98
C THR A 510 -13.01 -33.01 34.54
N GLY A 511 -12.81 -32.81 35.82
CA GLY A 511 -11.52 -33.07 36.47
C GLY A 511 -10.39 -32.22 35.93
N ALA A 512 -9.33 -32.85 35.38
CA ALA A 512 -8.17 -32.17 34.82
C ALA A 512 -8.50 -31.33 33.58
N TYR A 513 -9.56 -31.67 32.84
CA TYR A 513 -10.02 -30.97 31.64
C TYR A 513 -10.91 -29.77 31.94
N ALA A 514 -11.46 -29.64 33.14
CA ALA A 514 -12.40 -28.57 33.51
C ALA A 514 -11.80 -27.15 33.37
N ALA A 515 -10.49 -27.02 33.31
CA ALA A 515 -9.79 -25.76 33.12
C ALA A 515 -9.66 -25.34 31.65
N TYR A 516 -10.05 -26.20 30.71
CA TYR A 516 -9.96 -25.95 29.27
C TYR A 516 -11.34 -25.69 28.68
N THR A 517 -11.38 -24.84 27.66
CA THR A 517 -12.60 -24.60 26.90
C THR A 517 -12.95 -25.81 26.02
N PRO A 518 -14.24 -26.06 25.77
CA PRO A 518 -14.62 -26.95 24.68
C PRO A 518 -13.93 -26.56 23.38
N LEU A 519 -13.56 -27.54 22.60
CA LEU A 519 -13.17 -27.27 21.22
C LEU A 519 -14.46 -26.85 20.50
N GLU A 520 -14.55 -25.59 20.09
CA GLU A 520 -15.79 -25.02 19.60
C GLU A 520 -16.33 -25.80 18.41
N GLU A 521 -17.54 -26.31 18.55
CA GLU A 521 -18.35 -26.85 17.46
C GLU A 521 -19.06 -25.70 16.72
N THR A 522 -18.28 -24.78 16.13
CA THR A 522 -18.88 -23.77 15.27
C THR A 522 -19.10 -24.37 13.88
N GLU A 523 -20.15 -23.94 13.19
CA GLU A 523 -20.44 -24.30 11.80
C GLU A 523 -19.19 -24.10 10.91
N SER A 524 -18.48 -23.01 11.11
CA SER A 524 -17.21 -22.66 10.46
C SER A 524 -16.08 -23.66 10.73
N TYR A 525 -16.08 -24.33 11.88
CA TYR A 525 -15.08 -25.35 12.20
C TYR A 525 -15.40 -26.69 11.49
N ARG A 526 -16.66 -27.09 11.49
CA ARG A 526 -17.13 -28.26 10.72
C ARG A 526 -16.84 -28.10 9.23
N GLU A 527 -17.13 -26.93 8.66
CA GLU A 527 -16.79 -26.63 7.26
C GLU A 527 -15.29 -26.80 6.98
N ARG A 528 -14.41 -26.33 7.87
CA ARG A 528 -12.96 -26.51 7.72
C ARG A 528 -12.52 -27.97 7.77
N VAL A 529 -13.07 -28.74 8.70
CA VAL A 529 -12.74 -30.17 8.79
C VAL A 529 -13.27 -30.90 7.56
N PHE A 530 -14.47 -30.56 7.08
CA PHE A 530 -15.02 -31.09 5.84
C PHE A 530 -14.11 -30.79 4.65
N ASP A 531 -13.67 -29.54 4.48
CA ASP A 531 -12.75 -29.14 3.41
C ASP A 531 -11.45 -29.95 3.47
N LEU A 532 -10.90 -30.12 4.65
CA LEU A 532 -9.70 -30.93 4.84
C LEU A 532 -9.94 -32.40 4.48
N MET A 533 -11.09 -32.98 4.87
CA MET A 533 -11.46 -34.34 4.51
C MET A 533 -11.63 -34.53 3.01
N VAL A 534 -12.26 -33.57 2.32
CA VAL A 534 -12.39 -33.60 0.87
C VAL A 534 -11.01 -33.58 0.20
N ARG A 535 -10.10 -32.76 0.70
CA ARG A 535 -8.71 -32.67 0.17
C ARG A 535 -7.93 -33.95 0.40
N ASP A 536 -8.00 -34.51 1.61
CA ASP A 536 -7.38 -35.80 1.91
C ASP A 536 -7.92 -36.90 1.01
N TRP A 537 -9.23 -36.88 0.75
CA TRP A 537 -9.87 -37.81 -0.17
C TRP A 537 -9.36 -37.68 -1.60
N ILE A 538 -9.25 -36.43 -2.10
CA ILE A 538 -8.67 -36.18 -3.42
C ILE A 538 -7.23 -36.67 -3.48
N GLY A 539 -6.41 -36.33 -2.47
CA GLY A 539 -5.03 -36.79 -2.37
C GLY A 539 -4.90 -38.34 -2.34
N TYR A 540 -5.77 -39.00 -1.59
CA TYR A 540 -5.84 -40.46 -1.53
C TYR A 540 -6.21 -41.07 -2.90
N CYS A 541 -7.22 -40.51 -3.58
CA CYS A 541 -7.59 -40.98 -4.92
C CYS A 541 -6.43 -40.84 -5.91
N GLN A 542 -5.69 -39.75 -5.85
CA GLN A 542 -4.52 -39.51 -6.70
C GLN A 542 -3.38 -40.49 -6.38
N ALA A 543 -3.08 -40.70 -5.11
CA ALA A 543 -2.01 -41.61 -4.66
C ALA A 543 -2.28 -43.06 -5.03
N GLU A 544 -3.53 -43.51 -4.87
CA GLU A 544 -3.96 -44.86 -5.18
C GLU A 544 -4.38 -45.08 -6.63
N ASN A 545 -4.36 -43.99 -7.44
CA ASN A 545 -4.80 -44.00 -8.84
C ASN A 545 -6.22 -44.55 -9.03
N ILE A 546 -7.15 -44.16 -8.14
CA ILE A 546 -8.55 -44.53 -8.19
C ILE A 546 -9.42 -43.34 -8.64
N PRO A 547 -10.55 -43.60 -9.33
CA PRO A 547 -11.44 -42.52 -9.73
C PRO A 547 -11.99 -41.74 -8.52
N LEU A 548 -12.01 -40.42 -8.63
CA LEU A 548 -12.60 -39.57 -7.61
C LEU A 548 -14.14 -39.80 -7.55
N ARG A 549 -14.58 -40.42 -6.49
CA ARG A 549 -16.00 -40.75 -6.25
C ARG A 549 -16.35 -40.54 -4.80
N PHE A 550 -17.39 -39.77 -4.52
CA PHE A 550 -17.85 -39.48 -3.16
C PHE A 550 -18.73 -40.57 -2.55
N ASP A 551 -19.04 -41.63 -3.28
CA ASP A 551 -19.73 -42.83 -2.79
C ASP A 551 -18.77 -43.96 -2.35
N HIS A 552 -17.46 -43.69 -2.37
CA HIS A 552 -16.45 -44.63 -1.95
C HIS A 552 -16.52 -44.93 -0.43
N PRO A 553 -16.28 -46.18 0.01
CA PRO A 553 -16.37 -46.53 1.45
C PRO A 553 -15.51 -45.65 2.36
N VAL A 554 -14.27 -45.34 1.98
CA VAL A 554 -13.35 -44.47 2.74
C VAL A 554 -13.94 -43.07 2.91
N PHE A 555 -14.47 -42.47 1.83
CA PHE A 555 -15.08 -41.12 1.94
C PHE A 555 -16.33 -41.15 2.83
N ARG A 556 -17.14 -42.23 2.75
CA ARG A 556 -18.29 -42.39 3.64
C ARG A 556 -17.90 -42.53 5.12
N GLU A 557 -16.79 -43.19 5.40
CA GLU A 557 -16.24 -43.29 6.75
C GLU A 557 -15.79 -41.92 7.29
N MET A 558 -15.12 -41.12 6.44
CA MET A 558 -14.75 -39.73 6.77
C MET A 558 -15.98 -38.88 7.10
N MET A 559 -17.02 -38.97 6.29
CA MET A 559 -18.27 -38.22 6.52
C MET A 559 -19.01 -38.69 7.79
N ALA A 560 -19.03 -39.99 8.04
CA ALA A 560 -19.62 -40.54 9.28
C ALA A 560 -18.86 -40.08 10.54
N ALA A 561 -17.54 -39.93 10.46
CA ALA A 561 -16.76 -39.39 11.56
C ALA A 561 -17.01 -37.89 11.79
N LEU A 562 -17.27 -37.14 10.74
CA LEU A 562 -17.62 -35.72 10.83
C LEU A 562 -19.02 -35.50 11.43
N ASP A 563 -19.95 -36.42 11.18
CA ASP A 563 -21.33 -36.35 11.69
C ASP A 563 -21.45 -36.83 13.14
N ALA A 564 -20.51 -37.63 13.63
CA ALA A 564 -20.51 -38.16 15.00
C ALA A 564 -20.07 -37.13 16.03
#